data_d339d1b1c3741ba569e752f763cf7f2a
#
_entry.id   d339d1b1c3741ba569e752f763cf7f2a
#
_cell.length_a   1.000
_cell.length_b   1.000
_cell.length_c   1.000
_cell.angle_alpha   90.00
_cell.angle_beta   90.00
_cell.angle_gamma   90.00
#
_symmetry.space_group_name_H-M   'P 1'
#
loop_
_entity.id
_entity.type
_entity.pdbx_description
1 polymer ?
#
loop_
_entity_poly.entity_id
_entity_poly.type
_entity_poly.pdbx_seq_one_letter_code
_entity_poly.pdbx_strand_id
1 'polypeptide(L)'
;MKSRILSCFIIFTLCFSILTACGSDTAPSDNTPSESLQVEISDSQDSTPGETEEGDGFESLDSASCKGDTVPSQSDAPSASQGQQTESSAPTEITTASSFSLSDVPAYSGKAYTSVNGNVPYFTAAELTTTSFETYSDLDTLGRCGVTYACIGQDLMPTEERGSIGMVKPTGWHTVRYDGLVDGNYLYNRCHLIGYQLTGENANTKNLITGTRYLNIEGMLPFENMVADYIQETSNHVLYRVTPIFEGNSLVANGVLMEGYSVEDKGAGVSYCVFAYNVQPGIEIDYATGESK
;
A
#
# COMPACT_ATOMS: atom_id res chain seq x y z
N MET A 1 48.80 33.91 0.41
CA MET A 1 47.65 34.84 0.50
C MET A 1 46.51 34.13 1.22
N LYS A 2 46.19 34.59 2.43
CA LYS A 2 45.17 34.00 3.30
C LYS A 2 43.83 34.69 3.02
N SER A 3 42.78 33.97 2.68
CA SER A 3 41.42 34.53 2.65
C SER A 3 40.58 33.80 3.68
N ARG A 4 39.99 34.60 4.58
CA ARG A 4 39.17 34.18 5.72
C ARG A 4 37.70 34.10 5.25
N ILE A 5 37.03 32.97 5.54
CA ILE A 5 35.59 32.85 5.37
C ILE A 5 34.93 33.18 6.71
N LEU A 6 34.06 34.16 6.67
CA LEU A 6 33.29 34.70 7.78
C LEU A 6 32.00 33.90 7.95
N SER A 7 31.85 33.28 9.12
CA SER A 7 30.63 32.51 9.50
C SER A 7 29.62 33.48 10.11
N CYS A 8 28.44 33.62 9.51
CA CYS A 8 27.30 34.33 10.12
C CYS A 8 26.39 33.33 10.87
N PHE A 9 26.42 33.41 12.18
CA PHE A 9 25.44 32.84 13.07
C PHE A 9 24.25 33.80 13.19
N ILE A 10 23.06 33.33 12.81
CA ILE A 10 21.79 34.01 13.11
C ILE A 10 21.14 33.29 14.30
N ILE A 11 21.09 33.98 15.42
CA ILE A 11 20.40 33.59 16.66
C ILE A 11 18.95 34.06 16.52
N PHE A 12 17.99 33.16 16.56
CA PHE A 12 16.58 33.51 16.69
C PHE A 12 16.15 33.39 18.15
N THR A 13 15.85 34.57 18.73
CA THR A 13 15.37 34.69 20.11
C THR A 13 13.86 34.47 20.17
N LEU A 14 13.44 33.54 21.01
CA LEU A 14 12.03 33.25 21.33
C LEU A 14 11.52 34.33 22.31
N CYS A 15 10.44 35.04 21.94
CA CYS A 15 9.66 35.85 22.90
C CYS A 15 8.43 35.03 23.39
N PHE A 16 8.43 34.72 24.68
CA PHE A 16 7.29 34.22 25.44
C PHE A 16 6.46 35.43 25.89
N SER A 17 5.17 35.44 25.58
CA SER A 17 4.21 36.34 26.20
C SER A 17 3.14 35.52 26.90
N ILE A 18 3.13 35.61 28.23
CA ILE A 18 2.12 35.11 29.16
C ILE A 18 1.03 36.18 29.30
N LEU A 19 -0.22 35.82 29.08
CA LEU A 19 -1.34 36.60 29.53
C LEU A 19 -2.26 35.71 30.38
N THR A 20 -2.27 36.00 31.66
CA THR A 20 -3.22 35.60 32.69
C THR A 20 -4.39 36.58 32.70
N ALA A 21 -5.65 36.09 32.73
CA ALA A 21 -6.79 36.82 33.28
C ALA A 21 -7.83 35.87 33.82
N CYS A 22 -8.15 36.06 35.10
CA CYS A 22 -9.20 35.46 35.90
C CYS A 22 -10.57 36.11 35.64
N GLY A 23 -11.66 35.40 36.03
CA GLY A 23 -13.01 35.96 36.28
C GLY A 23 -14.08 34.92 36.01
N SER A 24 -14.53 34.32 36.88
CA SER A 24 -15.53 33.94 37.89
C SER A 24 -16.98 34.17 37.48
N ASP A 25 -17.77 33.09 37.78
CA ASP A 25 -19.16 33.02 38.29
C ASP A 25 -20.35 33.19 37.33
N THR A 26 -21.21 32.23 37.22
CA THR A 26 -22.46 31.88 37.96
C THR A 26 -23.40 31.05 37.09
N ALA A 27 -23.86 29.93 37.62
CA ALA A 27 -25.12 29.28 37.24
C ALA A 27 -26.31 29.98 37.95
N PRO A 28 -27.57 29.78 37.53
CA PRO A 28 -28.30 28.55 37.83
C PRO A 28 -29.43 28.12 36.83
N SER A 29 -29.79 26.83 36.91
CA SER A 29 -31.11 26.15 36.94
C SER A 29 -32.26 26.65 36.02
N ASP A 30 -32.99 25.83 35.30
CA ASP A 30 -34.00 24.86 35.74
C ASP A 30 -34.93 24.43 34.57
N ASN A 31 -35.49 23.22 34.73
CA ASN A 31 -36.75 22.71 34.21
C ASN A 31 -36.89 22.04 32.86
N THR A 32 -37.02 20.70 32.98
CA THR A 32 -37.85 19.78 32.22
C THR A 32 -39.35 20.19 32.19
N PRO A 33 -40.24 19.67 31.33
CA PRO A 33 -40.50 18.23 31.16
C PRO A 33 -40.94 17.72 29.76
N SER A 34 -40.70 16.40 29.53
CA SER A 34 -41.63 15.36 29.07
C SER A 34 -42.63 15.64 27.94
N GLU A 35 -42.53 14.84 26.85
CA GLU A 35 -43.72 14.11 26.37
C GLU A 35 -43.35 12.92 25.47
N SER A 36 -43.87 11.78 25.87
CA SER A 36 -43.85 10.47 25.24
C SER A 36 -44.91 10.39 24.13
N LEU A 37 -44.58 9.76 23.01
CA LEU A 37 -45.60 9.12 22.15
C LEU A 37 -45.10 7.76 21.73
N GLN A 38 -45.76 6.75 22.30
CA GLN A 38 -45.78 5.37 21.82
C GLN A 38 -46.74 5.31 20.64
N VAL A 39 -46.38 4.53 19.59
CA VAL A 39 -47.36 3.87 18.73
C VAL A 39 -46.92 2.46 18.47
N GLU A 40 -47.89 1.59 18.57
CA GLU A 40 -47.84 0.15 18.70
C GLU A 40 -47.60 -0.63 17.40
N ILE A 41 -47.08 -1.77 17.63
CA ILE A 41 -47.04 -3.08 16.99
C ILE A 41 -48.14 -3.36 15.94
N SER A 42 -47.77 -3.92 14.79
CA SER A 42 -48.54 -4.97 14.14
C SER A 42 -47.65 -6.01 13.52
N ASP A 43 -47.84 -7.20 14.03
CA ASP A 43 -47.34 -8.50 13.68
C ASP A 43 -47.79 -8.93 12.27
N SER A 44 -46.91 -9.51 11.46
CA SER A 44 -47.27 -10.51 10.45
C SER A 44 -46.09 -11.37 10.11
N GLN A 45 -46.20 -12.62 10.43
CA GLN A 45 -45.34 -13.75 10.09
C GLN A 45 -45.27 -14.00 8.57
N ASP A 46 -44.14 -14.53 8.17
CA ASP A 46 -43.96 -15.79 7.43
C ASP A 46 -42.90 -15.70 6.30
N SER A 47 -42.10 -16.74 6.31
CA SER A 47 -41.39 -17.45 5.23
C SER A 47 -39.89 -17.23 5.05
N THR A 48 -39.17 -18.28 5.45
CA THR A 48 -37.99 -18.99 4.90
C THR A 48 -36.70 -18.21 4.57
N PRO A 49 -35.54 -18.72 5.05
CA PRO A 49 -34.23 -18.07 4.85
C PRO A 49 -33.70 -18.38 3.45
N GLY A 50 -33.69 -17.37 2.62
CA GLY A 50 -32.82 -17.33 1.45
C GLY A 50 -31.43 -16.93 1.91
N GLU A 51 -30.43 -17.74 1.59
CA GLU A 51 -29.01 -17.35 1.70
C GLU A 51 -28.76 -16.09 0.89
N THR A 52 -28.76 -14.96 1.56
CA THR A 52 -28.19 -13.74 0.98
C THR A 52 -26.68 -13.81 1.22
N GLU A 53 -25.94 -14.02 0.15
CA GLU A 53 -24.52 -13.67 0.11
C GLU A 53 -24.40 -12.21 0.54
N GLU A 54 -23.93 -11.98 1.76
CA GLU A 54 -23.55 -10.63 2.21
C GLU A 54 -22.45 -10.14 1.30
N GLY A 55 -22.76 -9.10 0.53
CA GLY A 55 -21.82 -8.42 -0.33
C GLY A 55 -20.66 -7.92 0.48
N ASP A 56 -19.46 -8.40 0.13
CA ASP A 56 -18.16 -8.02 0.66
C ASP A 56 -17.87 -6.55 0.28
N GLY A 57 -18.53 -5.63 0.97
CA GLY A 57 -18.47 -4.19 0.73
C GLY A 57 -17.46 -3.51 1.65
N PHE A 58 -16.21 -3.97 1.70
CA PHE A 58 -15.13 -3.19 2.26
C PHE A 58 -13.98 -3.08 1.26
N GLU A 59 -14.11 -2.08 0.40
CA GLU A 59 -13.02 -1.65 -0.46
C GLU A 59 -11.94 -0.97 0.39
N SER A 60 -10.72 -1.43 0.24
CA SER A 60 -9.53 -0.77 0.75
C SER A 60 -9.55 0.71 0.34
N LEU A 61 -9.47 1.61 1.30
CA LEU A 61 -9.27 3.03 1.05
C LEU A 61 -7.82 3.24 0.60
N ASP A 62 -7.58 3.04 -0.70
CA ASP A 62 -6.42 3.56 -1.39
C ASP A 62 -6.82 4.84 -2.12
N SER A 63 -6.04 5.85 -1.92
CA SER A 63 -6.03 7.17 -2.56
C SER A 63 -7.02 8.24 -2.09
N ALA A 64 -6.45 9.25 -1.48
CA ALA A 64 -6.99 10.60 -1.48
C ALA A 64 -6.80 11.20 -2.89
N SER A 65 -7.89 11.33 -3.64
CA SER A 65 -7.92 12.01 -4.92
C SER A 65 -7.75 13.52 -4.74
N CYS A 66 -6.66 14.08 -5.22
CA CYS A 66 -6.54 15.52 -5.44
C CYS A 66 -7.19 15.89 -6.78
N LYS A 67 -8.28 16.65 -6.73
CA LYS A 67 -8.93 17.24 -7.91
C LYS A 67 -8.12 18.43 -8.41
N GLY A 68 -7.64 18.34 -9.63
CA GLY A 68 -7.14 19.47 -10.42
C GLY A 68 -8.05 19.71 -11.62
N ASP A 69 -8.50 20.96 -11.78
CA ASP A 69 -9.47 21.41 -12.78
C ASP A 69 -8.95 21.36 -14.20
N THR A 70 -9.83 20.94 -15.09
CA THR A 70 -9.71 20.83 -16.56
C THR A 70 -9.87 22.16 -17.30
N VAL A 71 -9.13 22.35 -18.39
CA VAL A 71 -9.59 23.11 -19.57
C VAL A 71 -9.11 22.39 -20.85
N PRO A 72 -9.96 22.25 -21.90
CA PRO A 72 -9.69 21.41 -23.06
C PRO A 72 -9.08 22.19 -24.23
N SER A 73 -8.31 21.51 -25.06
CA SER A 73 -8.14 21.96 -26.45
C SER A 73 -7.99 20.79 -27.42
N GLN A 74 -8.80 20.86 -28.47
CA GLN A 74 -8.89 19.97 -29.63
C GLN A 74 -7.67 20.11 -30.56
N SER A 75 -7.26 19.06 -31.23
CA SER A 75 -7.52 18.78 -32.66
C SER A 75 -6.42 17.96 -33.33
N ASP A 76 -6.90 16.99 -34.10
CA ASP A 76 -6.45 16.48 -35.40
C ASP A 76 -5.35 15.40 -35.46
N ALA A 77 -5.83 14.20 -35.78
CA ALA A 77 -5.07 13.18 -36.49
C ALA A 77 -4.82 13.55 -37.97
N PRO A 78 -3.87 13.00 -38.72
CA PRO A 78 -4.06 11.64 -39.23
C PRO A 78 -2.84 10.74 -39.48
N SER A 79 -3.11 9.43 -39.53
CA SER A 79 -2.68 8.43 -40.53
C SER A 79 -1.30 7.80 -40.51
N ALA A 80 -1.34 6.53 -40.14
CA ALA A 80 -0.70 5.35 -40.75
C ALA A 80 0.76 5.40 -41.26
N SER A 81 1.61 4.54 -40.69
CA SER A 81 2.50 3.69 -41.47
C SER A 81 2.94 2.44 -40.70
N GLN A 82 2.98 1.37 -41.45
CA GLN A 82 3.20 -0.03 -41.13
C GLN A 82 4.55 -0.38 -40.50
N GLY A 83 4.52 -1.32 -39.54
CA GLY A 83 5.28 -2.54 -39.60
C GLY A 83 6.78 -2.50 -39.30
N GLN A 84 7.11 -2.96 -38.10
CA GLN A 84 8.26 -3.85 -37.93
C GLN A 84 8.02 -4.71 -36.69
N GLN A 85 7.86 -6.03 -36.91
CA GLN A 85 7.96 -7.04 -35.89
C GLN A 85 9.39 -7.00 -35.33
N THR A 86 9.51 -6.68 -34.06
CA THR A 86 10.70 -6.98 -33.30
C THR A 86 10.38 -8.18 -32.41
N GLU A 87 11.28 -9.14 -32.46
CA GLU A 87 11.24 -10.43 -31.82
C GLU A 87 10.95 -10.31 -30.33
N SER A 88 9.97 -11.09 -29.87
CA SER A 88 9.69 -11.38 -28.46
C SER A 88 10.95 -11.96 -27.82
N SER A 89 11.67 -11.16 -27.08
CA SER A 89 12.62 -11.66 -26.09
C SER A 89 11.83 -12.40 -25.01
N ALA A 90 12.22 -13.63 -24.76
CA ALA A 90 11.67 -14.46 -23.70
C ALA A 90 11.68 -13.70 -22.36
N PRO A 91 10.67 -13.93 -21.48
CA PRO A 91 10.64 -13.27 -20.18
C PRO A 91 11.93 -13.59 -19.42
N THR A 92 12.67 -12.56 -19.06
CA THR A 92 13.82 -12.67 -18.17
C THR A 92 13.30 -13.24 -16.85
N GLU A 93 13.89 -14.34 -16.38
CA GLU A 93 13.56 -14.90 -15.07
C GLU A 93 13.65 -13.79 -14.01
N ILE A 94 12.57 -13.59 -13.26
CA ILE A 94 12.54 -12.63 -12.18
C ILE A 94 13.44 -13.16 -11.07
N THR A 95 14.61 -12.57 -10.92
CA THR A 95 15.56 -12.96 -9.87
C THR A 95 15.12 -12.34 -8.54
N THR A 96 14.94 -13.20 -7.53
CA THR A 96 14.86 -12.75 -6.12
C THR A 96 16.17 -12.10 -5.73
N ALA A 97 16.14 -11.17 -4.78
CA ALA A 97 17.33 -10.64 -4.14
C ALA A 97 18.22 -11.81 -3.66
N SER A 98 19.31 -12.09 -4.37
CA SER A 98 20.10 -13.32 -4.23
C SER A 98 20.83 -13.48 -2.87
N SER A 99 20.66 -12.51 -1.97
CA SER A 99 21.32 -12.48 -0.65
C SER A 99 20.37 -12.17 0.53
N PHE A 100 19.06 -11.97 0.30
CA PHE A 100 18.11 -11.73 1.39
C PHE A 100 17.73 -13.04 2.08
N SER A 101 17.75 -13.04 3.42
CA SER A 101 17.25 -14.12 4.26
C SER A 101 16.32 -13.58 5.34
N LEU A 102 15.21 -14.26 5.58
CA LEU A 102 14.29 -13.90 6.68
C LEU A 102 15.01 -13.92 8.05
N SER A 103 16.05 -14.75 8.20
CA SER A 103 16.87 -14.78 9.42
C SER A 103 17.63 -13.48 9.70
N ASP A 104 17.81 -12.63 8.69
CA ASP A 104 18.49 -11.34 8.82
C ASP A 104 17.52 -10.21 9.23
N VAL A 105 16.21 -10.51 9.25
CA VAL A 105 15.18 -9.57 9.65
C VAL A 105 15.03 -9.61 11.18
N PRO A 106 15.13 -8.46 11.87
CA PRO A 106 14.85 -8.39 13.29
C PRO A 106 13.43 -8.86 13.60
N ALA A 107 13.21 -9.44 14.78
CA ALA A 107 11.86 -9.74 15.24
C ALA A 107 11.02 -8.46 15.31
N TYR A 108 9.71 -8.58 15.01
CA TYR A 108 8.79 -7.47 15.14
C TYR A 108 8.87 -6.80 16.51
N SER A 109 9.01 -5.49 16.55
CA SER A 109 9.18 -4.70 17.78
C SER A 109 8.26 -3.47 17.83
N GLY A 110 7.10 -3.54 17.17
CA GLY A 110 6.09 -2.48 17.17
C GLY A 110 6.21 -1.48 16.00
N LYS A 111 7.12 -1.72 15.04
CA LYS A 111 7.21 -0.94 13.81
C LYS A 111 6.72 -1.77 12.62
N ALA A 112 5.92 -1.18 11.75
CA ALA A 112 5.33 -1.88 10.61
C ALA A 112 6.37 -2.42 9.63
N TYR A 113 7.54 -1.80 9.57
CA TYR A 113 8.66 -2.21 8.70
C TYR A 113 10.02 -1.95 9.35
N THR A 114 11.04 -2.56 8.78
CA THR A 114 12.44 -2.34 9.13
C THR A 114 13.29 -2.25 7.87
N SER A 115 14.32 -1.39 7.88
CA SER A 115 15.29 -1.37 6.80
C SER A 115 16.17 -2.63 6.85
N VAL A 116 16.44 -3.18 5.68
CA VAL A 116 17.34 -4.31 5.48
C VAL A 116 18.43 -3.92 4.48
N ASN A 117 19.50 -4.69 4.40
CA ASN A 117 20.63 -4.40 3.50
C ASN A 117 21.16 -2.94 3.60
N GLY A 118 21.12 -2.34 4.79
CA GLY A 118 21.51 -0.93 4.95
C GLY A 118 20.61 0.07 4.21
N ASN A 119 19.38 -0.33 3.92
CA ASN A 119 18.40 0.41 3.11
C ASN A 119 18.80 0.57 1.63
N VAL A 120 19.67 -0.30 1.11
CA VAL A 120 20.13 -0.28 -0.29
C VAL A 120 19.40 -1.39 -1.05
N PRO A 121 18.68 -1.09 -2.15
CA PRO A 121 18.06 -2.09 -2.99
C PRO A 121 19.09 -3.06 -3.59
N TYR A 122 18.66 -4.30 -3.86
CA TYR A 122 19.51 -5.32 -4.49
C TYR A 122 19.54 -5.23 -6.02
N PHE A 123 19.05 -4.14 -6.62
CA PHE A 123 19.11 -3.98 -8.07
C PHE A 123 20.55 -3.92 -8.57
N THR A 124 20.83 -4.68 -9.62
CA THR A 124 22.10 -4.66 -10.32
C THR A 124 22.13 -3.56 -11.38
N ALA A 125 23.31 -3.14 -11.80
CA ALA A 125 23.44 -2.16 -12.88
C ALA A 125 22.80 -2.63 -14.22
N ALA A 126 22.69 -3.94 -14.44
CA ALA A 126 22.06 -4.51 -15.62
C ALA A 126 20.52 -4.43 -15.61
N GLU A 127 19.90 -4.29 -14.43
CA GLU A 127 18.46 -4.15 -14.27
C GLU A 127 18.00 -2.70 -14.46
N LEU A 128 18.91 -1.71 -14.38
CA LEU A 128 18.55 -0.30 -14.50
C LEU A 128 18.07 0.02 -15.92
N THR A 129 16.82 0.40 -16.05
CA THR A 129 16.16 0.74 -17.32
C THR A 129 15.16 1.85 -17.10
N THR A 130 14.89 2.64 -18.13
CA THR A 130 13.81 3.63 -18.19
C THR A 130 12.71 3.18 -19.15
N THR A 131 12.68 1.91 -19.51
CA THR A 131 11.59 1.31 -20.28
C THR A 131 10.59 0.72 -19.30
N SER A 132 9.37 1.22 -19.32
CA SER A 132 8.30 0.73 -18.46
C SER A 132 7.98 -0.74 -18.72
N PHE A 133 7.83 -1.50 -17.66
CA PHE A 133 7.36 -2.89 -17.68
C PHE A 133 6.80 -3.27 -16.32
N GLU A 134 5.97 -4.31 -16.31
CA GLU A 134 5.56 -5.01 -15.10
C GLU A 134 5.61 -6.51 -15.32
N THR A 135 5.93 -7.26 -14.29
CA THR A 135 6.10 -8.70 -14.34
C THR A 135 5.68 -9.34 -13.02
N TYR A 136 4.96 -10.45 -13.11
CA TYR A 136 4.43 -11.19 -11.98
C TYR A 136 4.86 -12.65 -12.10
N SER A 137 5.56 -13.17 -11.10
CA SER A 137 5.95 -14.59 -11.06
C SER A 137 4.73 -15.49 -11.11
N ASP A 138 4.89 -16.67 -11.69
CA ASP A 138 3.87 -17.71 -11.56
C ASP A 138 3.66 -18.09 -10.10
N LEU A 139 2.43 -18.47 -9.77
CA LEU A 139 2.12 -19.01 -8.46
C LEU A 139 2.93 -20.30 -8.23
N ASP A 140 3.41 -20.49 -7.02
CA ASP A 140 4.11 -21.72 -6.66
C ASP A 140 3.17 -22.93 -6.54
N THR A 141 3.71 -24.09 -6.18
CA THR A 141 2.94 -25.34 -6.05
C THR A 141 1.88 -25.31 -4.94
N LEU A 142 1.96 -24.36 -4.03
CA LEU A 142 0.97 -24.08 -2.98
C LEU A 142 -0.03 -23.00 -3.38
N GLY A 143 0.12 -22.42 -4.57
CA GLY A 143 -0.72 -21.33 -5.06
C GLY A 143 -0.33 -19.94 -4.51
N ARG A 144 0.87 -19.80 -3.91
CA ARG A 144 1.35 -18.53 -3.33
C ARG A 144 1.96 -17.64 -4.39
N CYS A 145 1.82 -16.33 -4.22
CA CYS A 145 2.50 -15.35 -5.06
C CYS A 145 4.02 -15.42 -4.89
N GLY A 146 4.72 -15.22 -5.98
CA GLY A 146 6.16 -15.00 -6.01
C GLY A 146 6.52 -13.52 -6.11
N VAL A 147 7.70 -13.24 -6.64
CA VAL A 147 8.20 -11.87 -6.84
C VAL A 147 7.35 -11.13 -7.86
N THR A 148 7.03 -9.88 -7.56
CA THR A 148 6.54 -8.91 -8.53
C THR A 148 7.60 -7.86 -8.79
N TYR A 149 7.75 -7.44 -10.05
CA TYR A 149 8.82 -6.55 -10.46
C TYR A 149 8.38 -5.64 -11.59
N ALA A 150 8.63 -4.35 -11.46
CA ALA A 150 8.26 -3.35 -12.45
C ALA A 150 9.33 -2.27 -12.59
N CYS A 151 9.41 -1.67 -13.76
CA CYS A 151 9.94 -0.34 -13.98
C CYS A 151 8.73 0.58 -14.21
N ILE A 152 8.37 1.35 -13.21
CA ILE A 152 7.14 2.11 -13.21
C ILE A 152 7.42 3.51 -13.76
N GLY A 153 6.81 3.83 -14.89
CA GLY A 153 6.73 5.16 -15.44
C GLY A 153 5.29 5.68 -15.38
N GLN A 154 5.09 6.93 -15.71
CA GLN A 154 3.75 7.56 -15.70
C GLN A 154 2.76 6.86 -16.66
N ASP A 155 3.26 6.19 -17.69
CA ASP A 155 2.50 5.43 -18.69
C ASP A 155 1.84 4.15 -18.14
N LEU A 156 2.34 3.60 -17.02
CA LEU A 156 1.73 2.46 -16.33
C LEU A 156 0.71 2.87 -15.28
N MET A 157 0.74 4.11 -14.82
CA MET A 157 -0.18 4.55 -13.76
C MET A 157 -1.64 4.48 -14.23
N PRO A 158 -2.60 4.16 -13.33
CA PRO A 158 -3.97 3.95 -13.71
C PRO A 158 -4.61 5.21 -14.30
N THR A 159 -5.37 5.03 -15.38
CA THR A 159 -6.21 6.05 -16.00
C THR A 159 -7.70 5.83 -15.74
N GLU A 160 -8.04 4.71 -15.09
CA GLU A 160 -9.40 4.30 -14.76
C GLU A 160 -9.56 4.14 -13.25
N GLU A 161 -10.80 4.16 -12.77
CA GLU A 161 -11.09 3.87 -11.37
C GLU A 161 -10.86 2.39 -11.04
N ARG A 162 -10.42 2.14 -9.80
CA ARG A 162 -10.17 0.79 -9.32
C ARG A 162 -11.45 -0.06 -9.33
N GLY A 163 -11.36 -1.25 -9.89
CA GLY A 163 -12.44 -2.23 -9.88
C GLY A 163 -12.46 -3.08 -8.60
N SER A 164 -13.53 -3.88 -8.45
CA SER A 164 -13.65 -4.84 -7.34
C SER A 164 -12.61 -5.97 -7.47
N ILE A 165 -12.04 -6.39 -6.33
CA ILE A 165 -11.10 -7.50 -6.22
C ILE A 165 -11.60 -8.62 -5.28
N GLY A 166 -12.85 -8.53 -4.81
CA GLY A 166 -13.45 -9.46 -3.84
C GLY A 166 -13.45 -10.93 -4.29
N MET A 167 -13.47 -11.19 -5.62
CA MET A 167 -13.43 -12.54 -6.18
C MET A 167 -12.06 -13.24 -5.99
N VAL A 168 -10.99 -12.51 -5.80
CA VAL A 168 -9.66 -13.11 -5.57
C VAL A 168 -9.54 -13.51 -4.10
N LYS A 169 -9.21 -14.79 -3.87
CA LYS A 169 -8.92 -15.32 -2.52
C LYS A 169 -7.49 -15.85 -2.52
N PRO A 170 -6.52 -15.05 -2.04
CA PRO A 170 -5.14 -15.50 -1.94
C PRO A 170 -5.00 -16.67 -0.96
N THR A 171 -3.87 -17.35 -0.95
CA THR A 171 -3.60 -18.43 0.01
C THR A 171 -3.77 -17.96 1.46
N GLY A 172 -4.33 -18.80 2.32
CA GLY A 172 -4.60 -18.48 3.73
C GLY A 172 -5.65 -17.40 3.95
N TRP A 173 -6.53 -17.12 2.95
CA TRP A 173 -7.57 -16.10 3.08
C TRP A 173 -8.69 -16.54 4.03
N HIS A 174 -8.96 -15.70 5.03
CA HIS A 174 -10.13 -15.79 5.90
C HIS A 174 -10.80 -14.42 6.01
N THR A 175 -12.14 -14.40 6.03
CA THR A 175 -12.88 -13.19 6.36
C THR A 175 -13.06 -13.14 7.87
N VAL A 176 -12.22 -12.41 8.57
CA VAL A 176 -12.17 -12.33 10.03
C VAL A 176 -12.30 -10.88 10.49
N ARG A 177 -13.12 -10.66 11.54
CA ARG A 177 -13.35 -9.34 12.13
C ARG A 177 -12.86 -9.29 13.56
N TYR A 178 -12.25 -8.14 13.90
CA TYR A 178 -11.82 -7.77 15.25
C TYR A 178 -12.26 -6.34 15.54
N ASP A 179 -13.52 -6.20 15.96
CA ASP A 179 -14.14 -4.90 16.19
C ASP A 179 -13.40 -4.10 17.28
N GLY A 180 -12.99 -2.88 16.95
CA GLY A 180 -12.25 -1.99 17.84
C GLY A 180 -10.75 -2.30 18.01
N LEU A 181 -10.25 -3.38 17.43
CA LEU A 181 -8.82 -3.72 17.43
C LEU A 181 -8.16 -3.46 16.07
N VAL A 182 -8.92 -3.58 14.98
CA VAL A 182 -8.43 -3.36 13.62
C VAL A 182 -9.17 -2.16 13.02
N ASP A 183 -8.45 -1.25 12.39
CA ASP A 183 -9.05 -0.18 11.62
C ASP A 183 -9.90 -0.77 10.47
N GLY A 184 -11.18 -0.38 10.37
CA GLY A 184 -12.12 -0.98 9.43
C GLY A 184 -12.62 -2.37 9.85
N ASN A 185 -12.21 -2.88 11.01
CA ASN A 185 -12.63 -4.12 11.67
C ASN A 185 -12.19 -5.44 11.00
N TYR A 186 -11.82 -5.46 9.73
CA TYR A 186 -11.36 -6.68 9.05
C TYR A 186 -9.86 -6.86 9.14
N LEU A 187 -9.42 -8.02 9.66
CA LEU A 187 -8.01 -8.35 9.83
C LEU A 187 -7.26 -8.35 8.50
N TYR A 188 -7.81 -9.05 7.51
CA TYR A 188 -7.12 -9.27 6.24
C TYR A 188 -7.64 -8.36 5.12
N ASN A 189 -6.69 -7.85 4.37
CA ASN A 189 -6.87 -7.18 3.09
C ASN A 189 -6.30 -8.08 1.98
N ARG A 190 -6.85 -7.96 0.79
CA ARG A 190 -6.20 -8.43 -0.44
C ARG A 190 -5.13 -7.41 -0.79
N CYS A 191 -3.93 -7.60 -0.20
CA CYS A 191 -2.82 -6.66 -0.40
C CYS A 191 -2.23 -6.85 -1.79
N HIS A 192 -2.22 -5.79 -2.59
CA HIS A 192 -1.43 -5.77 -3.81
C HIS A 192 0.06 -5.77 -3.45
N LEU A 193 0.85 -6.54 -4.17
CA LEU A 193 2.31 -6.47 -4.09
C LEU A 193 2.82 -5.22 -4.84
N ILE A 194 2.32 -4.97 -6.06
CA ILE A 194 2.43 -3.67 -6.73
C ILE A 194 1.06 -3.01 -6.63
N GLY A 195 0.98 -1.89 -5.91
CA GLY A 195 -0.26 -1.17 -5.66
C GLY A 195 -0.97 -0.73 -6.94
N TYR A 196 -2.32 -0.73 -6.94
CA TYR A 196 -3.12 -0.29 -8.08
C TYR A 196 -2.72 1.10 -8.58
N GLN A 197 -2.40 2.02 -7.68
CA GLN A 197 -1.98 3.39 -8.01
C GLN A 197 -0.69 3.46 -8.83
N LEU A 198 0.09 2.38 -8.90
CA LEU A 198 1.39 2.33 -9.57
C LEU A 198 1.31 1.79 -11.00
N THR A 199 0.49 0.75 -11.24
CA THR A 199 0.42 0.08 -12.55
C THR A 199 -1.00 -0.18 -13.05
N GLY A 200 -2.03 0.20 -12.30
CA GLY A 200 -3.42 -0.05 -12.69
C GLY A 200 -3.84 -1.52 -12.69
N GLU A 201 -2.95 -2.44 -12.25
CA GLU A 201 -3.25 -3.86 -12.20
C GLU A 201 -4.21 -4.17 -11.06
N ASN A 202 -5.41 -4.66 -11.38
CA ASN A 202 -6.50 -4.75 -10.41
C ASN A 202 -6.64 -6.14 -9.77
N ALA A 203 -7.25 -7.10 -10.45
CA ALA A 203 -7.65 -8.40 -9.89
C ALA A 203 -6.69 -9.54 -10.27
N ASN A 204 -5.42 -9.25 -10.39
CA ASN A 204 -4.39 -10.23 -10.73
C ASN A 204 -4.07 -11.14 -9.55
N THR A 205 -4.35 -12.44 -9.70
CA THR A 205 -4.08 -13.45 -8.66
C THR A 205 -2.59 -13.60 -8.32
N LYS A 206 -1.69 -13.18 -9.19
CA LYS A 206 -0.24 -13.19 -8.99
C LYS A 206 0.29 -11.95 -8.26
N ASN A 207 -0.59 -10.96 -8.06
CA ASN A 207 -0.27 -9.69 -7.41
C ASN A 207 -0.98 -9.48 -6.06
N LEU A 208 -1.81 -10.42 -5.62
CA LEU A 208 -2.62 -10.28 -4.41
C LEU A 208 -2.23 -11.33 -3.37
N ILE A 209 -1.91 -10.89 -2.15
CA ILE A 209 -1.64 -11.77 -1.01
C ILE A 209 -2.64 -11.51 0.12
N THR A 210 -2.77 -12.49 1.02
CA THR A 210 -3.43 -12.30 2.31
C THR A 210 -2.51 -11.48 3.22
N GLY A 211 -2.77 -10.20 3.35
CA GLY A 211 -2.03 -9.31 4.22
C GLY A 211 -2.94 -8.72 5.30
N THR A 212 -2.36 -8.40 6.46
CA THR A 212 -3.11 -7.70 7.51
C THR A 212 -3.42 -6.27 7.10
N ARG A 213 -4.43 -5.68 7.75
CA ARG A 213 -4.71 -4.25 7.60
C ARG A 213 -3.47 -3.42 7.95
N TYR A 214 -2.74 -3.80 8.99
CA TYR A 214 -1.52 -3.12 9.42
C TYR A 214 -0.40 -3.21 8.39
N LEU A 215 -0.15 -4.40 7.82
CA LEU A 215 0.79 -4.52 6.70
C LEU A 215 0.41 -3.59 5.55
N ASN A 216 -0.87 -3.62 5.14
CA ASN A 216 -1.33 -2.87 3.96
C ASN A 216 -1.17 -1.36 4.14
N ILE A 217 -1.60 -0.82 5.29
CA ILE A 217 -1.68 0.64 5.52
C ILE A 217 -0.41 1.21 6.11
N GLU A 218 0.17 0.54 7.12
CA GLU A 218 1.34 1.07 7.85
C GLU A 218 2.66 0.54 7.28
N GLY A 219 2.62 -0.66 6.68
CA GLY A 219 3.80 -1.32 6.14
C GLY A 219 4.10 -0.96 4.69
N MET A 220 3.12 -1.08 3.79
CA MET A 220 3.34 -0.97 2.34
C MET A 220 2.97 0.40 1.78
N LEU A 221 1.79 0.92 2.10
CA LEU A 221 1.25 2.15 1.52
C LEU A 221 2.19 3.37 1.59
N PRO A 222 2.97 3.63 2.66
CA PRO A 222 3.91 4.76 2.68
C PRO A 222 4.97 4.70 1.56
N PHE A 223 5.42 3.50 1.20
CA PHE A 223 6.41 3.30 0.12
C PHE A 223 5.76 3.37 -1.25
N GLU A 224 4.55 2.87 -1.41
CA GLU A 224 3.77 3.00 -2.63
C GLU A 224 3.47 4.46 -2.94
N ASN A 225 3.05 5.23 -1.93
CA ASN A 225 2.81 6.67 -2.08
C ASN A 225 4.09 7.42 -2.45
N MET A 226 5.23 7.12 -1.79
CA MET A 226 6.53 7.71 -2.13
C MET A 226 6.88 7.50 -3.61
N VAL A 227 6.64 6.31 -4.15
CA VAL A 227 6.89 5.98 -5.56
C VAL A 227 5.91 6.73 -6.47
N ALA A 228 4.61 6.72 -6.14
CA ALA A 228 3.59 7.39 -6.94
C ALA A 228 3.83 8.91 -7.00
N ASP A 229 4.08 9.54 -5.86
CA ASP A 229 4.35 10.99 -5.75
C ASP A 229 5.58 11.36 -6.58
N TYR A 230 6.68 10.60 -6.44
CA TYR A 230 7.90 10.85 -7.21
C TYR A 230 7.67 10.77 -8.73
N ILE A 231 6.95 9.75 -9.21
CA ILE A 231 6.66 9.61 -10.65
C ILE A 231 5.76 10.75 -11.15
N GLN A 232 4.74 11.14 -10.37
CA GLN A 232 3.85 12.24 -10.72
C GLN A 232 4.58 13.60 -10.77
N GLU A 233 5.50 13.84 -9.84
CA GLU A 233 6.25 15.10 -9.76
C GLU A 233 7.34 15.22 -10.83
N THR A 234 7.98 14.11 -11.20
CA THR A 234 9.21 14.14 -12.02
C THR A 234 9.01 13.56 -13.43
N SER A 235 8.01 12.72 -13.65
CA SER A 235 7.85 11.87 -14.83
C SER A 235 9.02 10.91 -15.07
N ASN A 236 9.85 10.67 -14.07
CA ASN A 236 10.94 9.71 -14.08
C ASN A 236 10.43 8.30 -13.73
N HIS A 237 11.29 7.29 -13.90
CA HIS A 237 10.97 5.91 -13.65
C HIS A 237 11.50 5.42 -12.30
N VAL A 238 10.76 4.50 -11.69
CA VAL A 238 11.19 3.80 -10.48
C VAL A 238 11.20 2.30 -10.73
N LEU A 239 12.36 1.65 -10.52
CA LEU A 239 12.41 0.21 -10.36
C LEU A 239 11.78 -0.14 -9.01
N TYR A 240 10.79 -1.02 -9.03
CA TYR A 240 10.01 -1.42 -7.88
C TYR A 240 9.87 -2.93 -7.85
N ARG A 241 10.30 -3.56 -6.76
CA ARG A 241 10.22 -5.01 -6.60
C ARG A 241 9.67 -5.36 -5.23
N VAL A 242 8.70 -6.26 -5.21
CA VAL A 242 8.13 -6.78 -3.97
C VAL A 242 8.22 -8.29 -3.97
N THR A 243 8.80 -8.83 -2.91
CA THR A 243 8.98 -10.27 -2.71
C THR A 243 8.24 -10.68 -1.46
N PRO A 244 7.12 -11.43 -1.55
CA PRO A 244 6.47 -11.99 -0.38
C PRO A 244 7.34 -13.13 0.19
N ILE A 245 7.54 -13.11 1.51
CA ILE A 245 8.43 -14.05 2.18
C ILE A 245 7.60 -15.03 3.01
N PHE A 246 7.62 -16.29 2.60
CA PHE A 246 6.93 -17.39 3.27
C PHE A 246 7.93 -18.30 3.99
N GLU A 247 7.57 -18.77 5.16
CA GLU A 247 8.36 -19.77 5.89
C GLU A 247 7.81 -21.17 5.62
N GLY A 248 8.63 -22.06 5.07
CA GLY A 248 8.22 -23.43 4.79
C GLY A 248 6.97 -23.51 3.91
N ASN A 249 5.94 -24.22 4.39
CA ASN A 249 4.68 -24.42 3.71
C ASN A 249 3.57 -23.44 4.18
N SER A 250 3.92 -22.36 4.84
CA SER A 250 2.95 -21.34 5.29
C SER A 250 2.16 -20.78 4.12
N LEU A 251 0.84 -20.62 4.31
CA LEU A 251 -0.06 -20.07 3.30
C LEU A 251 -0.16 -18.55 3.35
N VAL A 252 0.26 -17.94 4.47
CA VAL A 252 0.34 -16.49 4.65
C VAL A 252 1.81 -16.09 4.75
N ALA A 253 2.21 -15.03 4.05
CA ALA A 253 3.58 -14.52 4.10
C ALA A 253 3.89 -13.93 5.48
N ASN A 254 5.12 -14.14 5.98
CA ASN A 254 5.62 -13.49 7.20
C ASN A 254 5.74 -11.97 7.03
N GLY A 255 5.89 -11.51 5.81
CA GLY A 255 5.99 -10.12 5.40
C GLY A 255 6.41 -10.03 3.95
N VAL A 256 6.70 -8.82 3.52
CA VAL A 256 7.17 -8.54 2.15
C VAL A 256 8.48 -7.76 2.19
N LEU A 257 9.43 -8.16 1.35
CA LEU A 257 10.60 -7.36 1.04
C LEU A 257 10.20 -6.39 -0.06
N MET A 258 10.32 -5.10 0.20
CA MET A 258 10.01 -4.03 -0.75
C MET A 258 11.29 -3.27 -1.11
N GLU A 259 11.49 -3.06 -2.39
CA GLU A 259 12.63 -2.36 -2.93
C GLU A 259 12.17 -1.30 -3.94
N GLY A 260 12.71 -0.11 -3.83
CA GLY A 260 12.45 0.98 -4.77
C GLY A 260 13.73 1.72 -5.13
N TYR A 261 13.87 2.13 -6.40
CA TYR A 261 15.03 2.88 -6.88
C TYR A 261 14.66 3.77 -8.07
N SER A 262 14.79 5.07 -7.93
CA SER A 262 14.59 6.01 -9.03
C SER A 262 15.77 5.97 -10.00
N VAL A 263 15.48 5.77 -11.29
CA VAL A 263 16.50 5.37 -12.26
C VAL A 263 17.29 6.57 -12.77
N GLU A 264 16.63 7.62 -13.26
CA GLU A 264 17.25 8.76 -13.93
C GLU A 264 18.15 9.55 -13.00
N ASP A 265 17.74 9.72 -11.75
CA ASP A 265 18.50 10.47 -10.73
C ASP A 265 19.38 9.57 -9.84
N LYS A 266 19.47 8.27 -10.19
CA LYS A 266 20.33 7.29 -9.54
C LYS A 266 20.02 7.11 -8.06
N GLY A 267 18.75 7.03 -7.73
CA GLY A 267 18.26 6.80 -6.37
C GLY A 267 18.22 8.05 -5.49
N ALA A 268 18.35 9.25 -6.06
CA ALA A 268 18.31 10.48 -5.27
C ALA A 268 16.89 10.80 -4.76
N GLY A 269 15.86 10.51 -5.53
CA GLY A 269 14.47 10.70 -5.14
C GLY A 269 13.89 9.52 -4.39
N VAL A 270 14.09 8.30 -4.93
CA VAL A 270 13.59 7.05 -4.31
C VAL A 270 14.72 6.05 -4.21
N SER A 271 15.09 5.63 -2.99
CA SER A 271 16.01 4.52 -2.75
C SER A 271 15.72 3.89 -1.40
N TYR A 272 15.17 2.68 -1.41
CA TYR A 272 14.89 1.94 -0.17
C TYR A 272 14.93 0.43 -0.36
N CYS A 273 15.24 -0.28 0.73
CA CYS A 273 15.13 -1.71 0.87
C CYS A 273 14.61 -2.01 2.28
N VAL A 274 13.35 -2.43 2.37
CA VAL A 274 12.67 -2.62 3.64
C VAL A 274 11.93 -3.95 3.67
N PHE A 275 11.83 -4.54 4.87
CA PHE A 275 10.93 -5.65 5.14
C PHE A 275 9.72 -5.13 5.91
N ALA A 276 8.53 -5.25 5.34
CA ALA A 276 7.26 -4.92 5.98
C ALA A 276 6.65 -6.17 6.59
N TYR A 277 6.34 -6.12 7.90
CA TYR A 277 5.86 -7.26 8.67
C TYR A 277 4.37 -7.51 8.42
N ASN A 278 4.02 -8.75 8.13
CA ASN A 278 2.61 -9.17 8.03
C ASN A 278 2.06 -9.55 9.40
N VAL A 279 1.90 -8.58 10.26
CA VAL A 279 1.39 -8.70 11.62
C VAL A 279 0.20 -7.77 11.82
N GLN A 280 -0.58 -8.02 12.87
CA GLN A 280 -1.57 -7.07 13.37
C GLN A 280 -1.35 -6.91 14.87
N PRO A 281 -1.05 -5.70 15.37
CA PRO A 281 -0.87 -5.48 16.81
C PRO A 281 -2.06 -6.00 17.63
N GLY A 282 -1.76 -6.82 18.63
CA GLY A 282 -2.77 -7.41 19.52
C GLY A 282 -3.47 -8.65 18.99
N ILE A 283 -3.12 -9.15 17.80
CA ILE A 283 -3.69 -10.36 17.19
C ILE A 283 -2.56 -11.34 16.86
N GLU A 284 -2.75 -12.60 17.23
CA GLU A 284 -1.85 -13.69 16.87
C GLU A 284 -2.35 -14.36 15.58
N ILE A 285 -1.43 -14.54 14.61
CA ILE A 285 -1.72 -15.12 13.29
C ILE A 285 -1.01 -16.46 13.18
N ASP A 286 -1.73 -17.49 12.77
CA ASP A 286 -1.15 -18.74 12.30
C ASP A 286 -0.83 -18.63 10.82
N TYR A 287 0.43 -18.39 10.49
CA TYR A 287 0.89 -18.24 9.11
C TYR A 287 0.75 -19.52 8.28
N ALA A 288 0.67 -20.69 8.92
CA ALA A 288 0.46 -21.95 8.19
C ALA A 288 -0.91 -22.02 7.53
N THR A 289 -1.93 -21.43 8.17
CA THR A 289 -3.34 -21.55 7.76
C THR A 289 -4.00 -20.21 7.43
N GLY A 290 -3.57 -19.12 8.05
CA GLY A 290 -4.23 -17.82 8.05
C GLY A 290 -5.28 -17.67 9.16
N GLU A 291 -5.45 -18.66 10.03
CA GLU A 291 -6.30 -18.53 11.23
C GLU A 291 -5.68 -17.50 12.21
N SER A 292 -6.52 -16.92 13.06
CA SER A 292 -6.09 -15.86 13.99
C SER A 292 -6.89 -15.87 15.30
N LYS A 293 -6.29 -15.36 16.34
CA LYS A 293 -6.90 -15.25 17.68
C LYS A 293 -6.40 -14.03 18.45
#